data_5c377142b24c2659b773e0d07e564dad
#
_entry.id   5c377142b24c2659b773e0d07e564dad
#
_cell.length_a   1.000
_cell.length_b   1.000
_cell.length_c   1.000
_cell.angle_alpha   90.00
_cell.angle_beta   90.00
_cell.angle_gamma   90.00
#
_symmetry.space_group_name_H-M   'P 1'
#
loop_
_entity.id
_entity.type
_entity.pdbx_description
1 polymer ?
#
loop_
_entity_poly.entity_id
_entity_poly.type
_entity_poly.pdbx_seq_one_letter_code
_entity_poly.pdbx_strand_id
1 'polypeptide(L)'
;MNYTDQIEVIKDLSLDEGQSMRMDCPFCMRKNTFSISKEDSKVLWYCFSASCDAKGAYYTEKTMHDVEHFIYHKNEDTDTDFVIPSNFISVHSDDRCTRYLEKNNCLSAFTRGKADVRYDPARDRIVFMIHDDKDKIIGGVGRALSYNALPKWYVYGSKSYPFICGDGDTAVVVEDCASACAVSNDFAGVALMGTSLPTEYIDILQKKFSNIIVALDRDATSKAFDIARELGYSSKSRVVM
;
A
#
# COMPACT_ATOMS: atom_id res chain seq x y z
N MET A 1 12.18 -7.32 22.78
CA MET A 1 11.55 -8.67 22.68
C MET A 1 11.93 -9.25 21.33
N ASN A 2 12.42 -10.48 21.27
CA ASN A 2 12.80 -11.07 19.99
C ASN A 2 11.59 -11.56 19.20
N TYR A 3 11.79 -11.93 17.94
CA TYR A 3 10.71 -12.35 17.03
C TYR A 3 10.01 -13.65 17.49
N THR A 4 10.78 -14.58 18.06
CA THR A 4 10.26 -15.86 18.54
C THR A 4 9.27 -15.68 19.70
N ASP A 5 9.64 -14.80 20.65
CA ASP A 5 8.77 -14.46 21.78
C ASP A 5 7.46 -13.82 21.32
N GLN A 6 7.51 -13.00 20.26
CA GLN A 6 6.30 -12.41 19.70
C GLN A 6 5.38 -13.49 19.14
N ILE A 7 5.91 -14.47 18.38
CA ILE A 7 5.12 -15.56 17.79
C ILE A 7 4.41 -16.37 18.89
N GLU A 8 5.06 -16.66 20.01
CA GLU A 8 4.44 -17.39 21.12
C GLU A 8 3.21 -16.66 21.66
N VAL A 9 3.33 -15.38 21.94
CA VAL A 9 2.21 -14.55 22.40
C VAL A 9 1.09 -14.47 21.36
N ILE A 10 1.45 -14.38 20.07
CA ILE A 10 0.47 -14.28 18.98
C ILE A 10 -0.29 -15.59 18.77
N LYS A 11 0.36 -16.75 18.96
CA LYS A 11 -0.31 -18.06 18.84
C LYS A 11 -1.41 -18.26 19.87
N ASP A 12 -1.29 -17.65 21.06
CA ASP A 12 -2.32 -17.70 22.09
C ASP A 12 -3.57 -16.87 21.71
N LEU A 13 -3.44 -15.96 20.76
CA LEU A 13 -4.55 -15.19 20.20
C LEU A 13 -5.18 -16.00 19.04
N SER A 14 -6.05 -16.95 19.36
CA SER A 14 -6.75 -17.75 18.35
C SER A 14 -7.61 -16.86 17.45
N LEU A 15 -7.28 -16.85 16.15
CA LEU A 15 -8.05 -16.16 15.11
C LEU A 15 -8.63 -17.18 14.13
N ASP A 16 -9.88 -16.94 13.74
CA ASP A 16 -10.50 -17.64 12.63
C ASP A 16 -9.97 -17.12 11.29
N GLU A 17 -10.09 -17.95 10.24
CA GLU A 17 -9.70 -17.58 8.90
C GLU A 17 -10.53 -16.38 8.40
N GLY A 18 -9.86 -15.38 7.80
CA GLY A 18 -10.48 -14.11 7.39
C GLY A 18 -10.72 -13.12 8.54
N GLN A 19 -10.39 -13.47 9.78
CA GLN A 19 -10.58 -12.60 10.93
C GLN A 19 -9.47 -11.57 11.03
N SER A 20 -9.86 -10.34 11.35
CA SER A 20 -8.92 -9.29 11.75
C SER A 20 -9.47 -8.53 12.95
N MET A 21 -8.58 -8.13 13.86
CA MET A 21 -8.96 -7.40 15.05
C MET A 21 -7.92 -6.33 15.41
N ARG A 22 -8.40 -5.31 16.10
CA ARG A 22 -7.55 -4.28 16.68
C ARG A 22 -7.75 -4.27 18.20
N MET A 23 -6.65 -4.26 18.95
CA MET A 23 -6.67 -4.42 20.39
C MET A 23 -5.54 -3.63 21.06
N ASP A 24 -5.51 -3.66 22.37
CA ASP A 24 -4.39 -3.15 23.15
C ASP A 24 -3.15 -3.99 22.83
N CYS A 25 -2.00 -3.36 22.69
CA CYS A 25 -0.79 -4.07 22.31
C CYS A 25 -0.29 -4.96 23.46
N PRO A 26 -0.15 -6.28 23.27
CA PRO A 26 0.32 -7.18 24.32
C PRO A 26 1.80 -6.97 24.67
N PHE A 27 2.54 -6.22 23.84
CA PHE A 27 3.98 -6.01 24.02
C PHE A 27 4.31 -4.66 24.66
N CYS A 28 3.59 -3.59 24.34
CA CYS A 28 3.84 -2.26 24.90
C CYS A 28 2.68 -1.70 25.73
N MET A 29 1.60 -2.46 25.91
CA MET A 29 0.40 -2.14 26.69
C MET A 29 -0.34 -0.87 26.27
N ARG A 30 -0.03 -0.29 25.12
CA ARG A 30 -0.74 0.88 24.60
C ARG A 30 -2.09 0.48 24.03
N LYS A 31 -3.10 1.26 24.42
CA LYS A 31 -4.49 1.01 24.05
C LYS A 31 -4.71 1.16 22.54
N ASN A 32 -5.39 0.17 21.96
CA ASN A 32 -5.87 0.17 20.57
C ASN A 32 -4.79 0.45 19.51
N THR A 33 -3.55 0.02 19.79
CA THR A 33 -2.42 0.23 18.84
C THR A 33 -1.96 -1.04 18.13
N PHE A 34 -2.54 -2.18 18.44
CA PHE A 34 -2.12 -3.46 17.88
C PHE A 34 -3.18 -4.00 16.93
N SER A 35 -2.77 -4.34 15.73
CA SER A 35 -3.59 -5.00 14.72
C SER A 35 -3.06 -6.39 14.47
N ILE A 36 -3.96 -7.36 14.38
CA ILE A 36 -3.66 -8.73 14.00
C ILE A 36 -4.73 -9.23 13.01
N SER A 37 -4.31 -9.98 12.01
CA SER A 37 -5.21 -10.58 11.00
C SER A 37 -4.72 -11.96 10.60
N LYS A 38 -5.67 -12.82 10.20
CA LYS A 38 -5.40 -14.13 9.62
C LYS A 38 -6.08 -14.22 8.27
N GLU A 39 -5.32 -14.48 7.21
CA GLU A 39 -5.81 -14.64 5.84
C GLU A 39 -4.89 -15.66 5.12
N ASP A 40 -5.47 -16.63 4.42
CA ASP A 40 -4.75 -17.69 3.71
C ASP A 40 -3.74 -18.42 4.63
N SER A 41 -4.19 -18.82 5.83
CA SER A 41 -3.35 -19.45 6.85
C SER A 41 -2.15 -18.63 7.31
N LYS A 42 -2.04 -17.37 6.90
CA LYS A 42 -1.01 -16.43 7.30
C LYS A 42 -1.54 -15.48 8.38
N VAL A 43 -0.87 -15.46 9.52
CA VAL A 43 -1.14 -14.49 10.58
C VAL A 43 -0.17 -13.33 10.46
N LEU A 44 -0.70 -12.11 10.38
CA LEU A 44 0.04 -10.87 10.33
C LEU A 44 -0.26 -10.04 11.57
N TRP A 45 0.77 -9.43 12.17
CA TRP A 45 0.57 -8.46 13.26
C TRP A 45 1.46 -7.25 13.14
N TYR A 46 0.96 -6.13 13.67
CA TYR A 46 1.67 -4.86 13.68
C TYR A 46 1.20 -3.96 14.84
N CYS A 47 2.14 -3.34 15.54
CA CYS A 47 1.85 -2.29 16.51
C CYS A 47 2.10 -0.91 15.89
N PHE A 48 1.10 -0.04 15.92
CA PHE A 48 1.18 1.33 15.39
C PHE A 48 1.80 2.34 16.38
N SER A 49 2.29 1.89 17.52
CA SER A 49 3.00 2.74 18.48
C SER A 49 4.44 2.97 18.01
N ALA A 50 4.85 4.22 17.85
CA ALA A 50 6.19 4.59 17.40
C ALA A 50 7.35 4.05 18.27
N SER A 51 7.06 3.71 19.53
CA SER A 51 8.03 3.15 20.49
C SER A 51 7.94 1.62 20.64
N CYS A 52 7.24 0.93 19.73
CA CYS A 52 7.04 -0.51 19.79
C CYS A 52 7.41 -1.17 18.47
N ASP A 53 8.34 -2.12 18.52
CA ASP A 53 8.82 -2.86 17.34
C ASP A 53 8.04 -4.16 17.09
N ALA A 54 6.87 -4.34 17.72
CA ALA A 54 6.06 -5.53 17.55
C ALA A 54 5.43 -5.57 16.16
N LYS A 55 5.97 -6.43 15.30
CA LYS A 55 5.48 -6.70 13.95
C LYS A 55 5.99 -8.03 13.45
N GLY A 56 5.21 -8.69 12.61
CA GLY A 56 5.63 -9.95 12.02
C GLY A 56 4.54 -10.69 11.28
N ALA A 57 4.88 -11.88 10.82
CA ALA A 57 3.98 -12.80 10.14
C ALA A 57 4.40 -14.24 10.39
N TYR A 58 3.46 -15.17 10.55
CA TYR A 58 3.75 -16.60 10.49
C TYR A 58 2.60 -17.36 9.82
N TYR A 59 2.88 -18.57 9.32
CA TYR A 59 1.86 -19.44 8.77
C TYR A 59 1.39 -20.45 9.83
N THR A 60 0.08 -20.64 9.97
CA THR A 60 -0.52 -21.55 10.96
C THR A 60 -0.46 -23.02 10.52
N GLU A 61 -0.50 -23.26 9.21
CA GLU A 61 -0.40 -24.58 8.62
C GLU A 61 0.58 -24.51 7.44
N LYS A 62 1.56 -25.43 7.42
CA LYS A 62 2.43 -25.63 6.27
C LYS A 62 1.91 -26.83 5.49
N THR A 63 1.09 -26.61 4.48
CA THR A 63 0.85 -27.64 3.48
C THR A 63 2.02 -27.68 2.49
N MET A 64 2.29 -28.85 1.88
CA MET A 64 3.32 -28.96 0.82
C MET A 64 3.07 -27.96 -0.31
N HIS A 65 1.82 -27.64 -0.58
CA HIS A 65 1.40 -26.65 -1.57
C HIS A 65 1.86 -25.22 -1.20
N ASP A 66 1.82 -24.87 0.09
CA ASP A 66 2.26 -23.53 0.57
C ASP A 66 3.78 -23.38 0.52
N VAL A 67 4.52 -24.47 0.73
CA VAL A 67 5.98 -24.49 0.60
C VAL A 67 6.40 -24.33 -0.86
N GLU A 68 5.71 -25.00 -1.79
CA GLU A 68 5.93 -24.82 -3.22
C GLU A 68 5.59 -23.38 -3.66
N HIS A 69 4.46 -22.83 -3.22
CA HIS A 69 4.07 -21.44 -3.51
C HIS A 69 5.07 -20.43 -2.95
N PHE A 70 5.60 -20.68 -1.73
CA PHE A 70 6.59 -19.80 -1.12
C PHE A 70 7.97 -19.87 -1.80
N ILE A 71 8.39 -21.07 -2.25
CA ILE A 71 9.62 -21.27 -3.01
C ILE A 71 9.49 -20.69 -4.41
N TYR A 72 8.35 -20.84 -5.07
CA TYR A 72 8.07 -20.25 -6.38
C TYR A 72 8.07 -18.72 -6.32
N HIS A 73 7.43 -18.09 -5.33
CA HIS A 73 7.41 -16.62 -5.20
C HIS A 73 8.72 -15.98 -4.72
N LYS A 74 9.66 -16.76 -4.15
CA LYS A 74 10.96 -16.23 -3.73
C LYS A 74 12.04 -16.33 -4.82
N ASN A 75 11.81 -17.13 -5.85
CA ASN A 75 12.75 -17.36 -6.95
C ASN A 75 12.28 -16.80 -8.30
N GLU A 76 11.11 -16.17 -8.33
CA GLU A 76 10.59 -15.56 -9.55
C GLU A 76 10.49 -14.05 -9.39
N ASP A 77 11.60 -13.34 -9.66
CA ASP A 77 11.59 -12.21 -10.59
C ASP A 77 11.18 -12.72 -11.99
N THR A 78 10.17 -13.58 -12.07
CA THR A 78 9.56 -13.97 -13.33
C THR A 78 8.44 -12.99 -13.59
N ASP A 79 8.54 -12.34 -14.70
CA ASP A 79 7.61 -11.55 -15.47
C ASP A 79 6.26 -12.30 -15.69
N THR A 80 5.63 -12.75 -14.60
CA THR A 80 4.29 -13.29 -14.64
C THR A 80 3.34 -12.13 -14.75
N ASP A 81 2.75 -12.00 -15.93
CA ASP A 81 1.74 -11.00 -16.23
C ASP A 81 0.67 -10.98 -15.13
N PHE A 82 0.53 -9.86 -14.44
CA PHE A 82 -0.56 -9.69 -13.49
C PHE A 82 -1.89 -9.80 -14.24
N VAL A 83 -2.67 -10.80 -13.88
CA VAL A 83 -4.02 -10.99 -14.44
C VAL A 83 -5.00 -10.27 -13.52
N ILE A 84 -5.70 -9.28 -14.08
CA ILE A 84 -6.73 -8.57 -13.35
C ILE A 84 -7.82 -9.56 -12.95
N PRO A 85 -8.18 -9.67 -11.66
CA PRO A 85 -9.26 -10.55 -11.22
C PRO A 85 -10.56 -10.27 -11.97
N SER A 86 -11.19 -11.30 -12.48
CA SER A 86 -12.42 -11.19 -13.32
C SER A 86 -13.61 -10.59 -12.57
N ASN A 87 -13.57 -10.59 -11.25
CA ASN A 87 -14.57 -9.98 -10.38
C ASN A 87 -14.37 -8.47 -10.18
N PHE A 88 -13.28 -7.87 -10.68
CA PHE A 88 -13.12 -6.43 -10.63
C PHE A 88 -14.08 -5.76 -11.58
N ILE A 89 -14.86 -4.83 -11.05
CA ILE A 89 -15.93 -4.13 -11.78
C ILE A 89 -15.73 -2.61 -11.73
N SER A 90 -16.56 -1.88 -12.47
CA SER A 90 -16.53 -0.43 -12.45
C SER A 90 -16.84 0.13 -11.06
N VAL A 91 -16.16 1.19 -10.66
CA VAL A 91 -16.43 1.94 -9.41
C VAL A 91 -17.85 2.54 -9.38
N HIS A 92 -18.48 2.75 -10.55
CA HIS A 92 -19.87 3.22 -10.64
C HIS A 92 -20.90 2.16 -10.24
N SER A 93 -20.47 0.91 -10.03
CA SER A 93 -21.37 -0.17 -9.58
C SER A 93 -21.69 -0.09 -8.09
N ASP A 94 -21.01 0.77 -7.32
CA ASP A 94 -21.27 0.99 -5.90
C ASP A 94 -21.05 2.47 -5.54
N ASP A 95 -22.11 3.12 -5.05
CA ASP A 95 -22.09 4.54 -4.67
C ASP A 95 -21.05 4.87 -3.59
N ARG A 96 -20.63 3.90 -2.80
CA ARG A 96 -19.57 4.09 -1.79
C ARG A 96 -18.23 4.38 -2.45
N CYS A 97 -17.95 3.77 -3.60
CA CYS A 97 -16.76 4.05 -4.39
C CYS A 97 -16.75 5.49 -4.88
N THR A 98 -17.85 5.95 -5.48
CA THR A 98 -17.98 7.33 -5.97
C THR A 98 -17.83 8.33 -4.83
N ARG A 99 -18.52 8.10 -3.71
CA ARG A 99 -18.38 8.95 -2.51
C ARG A 99 -16.96 8.95 -1.94
N TYR A 100 -16.24 7.81 -2.01
CA TYR A 100 -14.86 7.74 -1.61
C TYR A 100 -13.97 8.62 -2.51
N LEU A 101 -14.13 8.53 -3.83
CA LEU A 101 -13.38 9.34 -4.80
C LEU A 101 -13.64 10.85 -4.61
N GLU A 102 -14.88 11.25 -4.40
CA GLU A 102 -15.26 12.63 -4.12
C GLU A 102 -14.63 13.15 -2.83
N LYS A 103 -14.82 12.40 -1.74
CA LYS A 103 -14.32 12.78 -0.41
C LYS A 103 -12.81 12.97 -0.37
N ASN A 104 -12.07 12.21 -1.17
CA ASN A 104 -10.61 12.24 -1.22
C ASN A 104 -10.05 13.04 -2.42
N ASN A 105 -10.89 13.82 -3.11
CA ASN A 105 -10.49 14.62 -4.28
C ASN A 105 -9.91 13.81 -5.45
N CYS A 106 -10.28 12.53 -5.57
CA CYS A 106 -9.79 11.63 -6.62
C CYS A 106 -10.68 11.61 -7.86
N LEU A 107 -11.93 12.11 -7.78
CA LEU A 107 -12.91 11.97 -8.83
C LEU A 107 -12.44 12.60 -10.15
N SER A 108 -11.80 13.76 -10.09
CA SER A 108 -11.25 14.44 -11.28
C SER A 108 -10.15 13.59 -11.97
N ALA A 109 -9.26 12.97 -11.21
CA ALA A 109 -8.23 12.09 -11.75
C ALA A 109 -8.83 10.87 -12.45
N PHE A 110 -9.83 10.25 -11.83
CA PHE A 110 -10.55 9.11 -12.38
C PHE A 110 -11.32 9.49 -13.65
N THR A 111 -12.15 10.54 -13.64
CA THR A 111 -13.00 10.93 -14.77
C THR A 111 -12.21 11.42 -15.98
N ARG A 112 -11.00 11.95 -15.76
CA ARG A 112 -10.07 12.35 -16.83
C ARG A 112 -9.17 11.21 -17.33
N GLY A 113 -9.35 10.00 -16.81
CA GLY A 113 -8.53 8.84 -17.19
C GLY A 113 -7.07 8.90 -16.72
N LYS A 114 -6.74 9.76 -15.72
CA LYS A 114 -5.41 9.86 -15.13
C LYS A 114 -5.13 8.74 -14.12
N ALA A 115 -6.17 8.10 -13.60
CA ALA A 115 -6.11 6.97 -12.69
C ALA A 115 -7.05 5.85 -13.15
N ASP A 116 -6.54 4.62 -13.30
CA ASP A 116 -7.38 3.43 -13.45
C ASP A 116 -7.81 2.97 -12.06
N VAL A 117 -9.11 3.08 -11.78
CA VAL A 117 -9.68 2.73 -10.48
C VAL A 117 -10.82 1.74 -10.68
N ARG A 118 -10.82 0.65 -9.92
CA ARG A 118 -11.80 -0.42 -10.00
C ARG A 118 -12.40 -0.73 -8.63
N TYR A 119 -13.46 -1.51 -8.61
CA TYR A 119 -14.06 -2.02 -7.39
C TYR A 119 -13.92 -3.55 -7.33
N ASP A 120 -13.41 -4.04 -6.20
CA ASP A 120 -13.41 -5.46 -5.84
C ASP A 120 -14.56 -5.73 -4.86
N PRO A 121 -15.70 -6.27 -5.33
CA PRO A 121 -16.84 -6.56 -4.46
C PRO A 121 -16.58 -7.73 -3.51
N ALA A 122 -15.66 -8.66 -3.87
CA ALA A 122 -15.36 -9.81 -3.02
C ALA A 122 -14.65 -9.41 -1.73
N ARG A 123 -13.78 -8.38 -1.80
CA ARG A 123 -13.05 -7.86 -0.63
C ARG A 123 -13.55 -6.49 -0.17
N ASP A 124 -14.60 -5.97 -0.78
CA ASP A 124 -15.19 -4.65 -0.50
C ASP A 124 -14.13 -3.51 -0.53
N ARG A 125 -13.40 -3.41 -1.66
CA ARG A 125 -12.30 -2.47 -1.81
C ARG A 125 -12.39 -1.66 -3.10
N ILE A 126 -12.10 -0.36 -2.99
CA ILE A 126 -11.75 0.45 -4.16
C ILE A 126 -10.27 0.23 -4.46
N VAL A 127 -9.93 -0.13 -5.71
CA VAL A 127 -8.59 -0.57 -6.13
C VAL A 127 -8.02 0.41 -7.13
N PHE A 128 -6.85 0.97 -6.80
CA PHE A 128 -6.06 1.82 -7.69
C PHE A 128 -5.06 0.91 -8.42
N MET A 129 -5.16 0.84 -9.75
CA MET A 129 -4.33 -0.02 -10.57
C MET A 129 -2.96 0.60 -10.80
N ILE A 130 -1.91 -0.21 -10.71
CA ILE A 130 -0.52 0.22 -10.91
C ILE A 130 -0.11 -0.15 -12.32
N HIS A 131 0.34 0.85 -13.08
CA HIS A 131 0.87 0.69 -14.42
C HIS A 131 2.40 0.91 -14.41
N ASP A 132 3.13 0.12 -15.19
CA ASP A 132 4.56 0.32 -15.40
C ASP A 132 4.84 1.43 -16.46
N ASP A 133 6.09 1.58 -16.86
CA ASP A 133 6.53 2.56 -17.86
C ASP A 133 6.04 2.26 -19.28
N LYS A 134 5.52 1.06 -19.53
CA LYS A 134 4.93 0.61 -20.79
C LYS A 134 3.40 0.62 -20.76
N ASP A 135 2.81 1.22 -19.74
CA ASP A 135 1.35 1.24 -19.49
C ASP A 135 0.73 -0.15 -19.24
N LYS A 136 1.57 -1.15 -18.91
CA LYS A 136 1.09 -2.48 -18.52
C LYS A 136 0.66 -2.49 -17.07
N ILE A 137 -0.52 -3.03 -16.79
CA ILE A 137 -0.99 -3.21 -15.41
C ILE A 137 -0.19 -4.34 -14.77
N ILE A 138 0.53 -4.04 -13.69
CA ILE A 138 1.37 -4.97 -12.94
C ILE A 138 0.80 -5.32 -11.56
N GLY A 139 -0.21 -4.58 -11.12
CA GLY A 139 -0.83 -4.80 -9.83
C GLY A 139 -1.84 -3.73 -9.49
N GLY A 140 -2.18 -3.64 -8.22
CA GLY A 140 -3.07 -2.61 -7.69
C GLY A 140 -3.04 -2.53 -6.18
N VAL A 141 -3.55 -1.43 -5.63
CA VAL A 141 -3.66 -1.23 -4.19
C VAL A 141 -5.10 -0.91 -3.82
N GLY A 142 -5.71 -1.80 -3.06
CA GLY A 142 -7.11 -1.74 -2.66
C GLY A 142 -7.32 -1.11 -1.29
N ARG A 143 -8.12 -0.06 -1.23
CA ARG A 143 -8.57 0.56 0.01
C ARG A 143 -9.89 -0.04 0.46
N ALA A 144 -9.98 -0.49 1.70
CA ALA A 144 -11.24 -0.96 2.28
C ALA A 144 -12.27 0.17 2.34
N LEU A 145 -13.49 -0.11 1.87
CA LEU A 145 -14.64 0.80 1.96
C LEU A 145 -15.34 0.70 3.30
N SER A 146 -15.31 -0.48 3.93
CA SER A 146 -15.82 -0.67 5.29
C SER A 146 -14.80 -0.16 6.31
N TYR A 147 -15.29 0.59 7.31
CA TYR A 147 -14.46 1.19 8.36
C TYR A 147 -13.68 0.17 9.19
N ASN A 148 -14.27 -1.00 9.42
CA ASN A 148 -13.69 -2.05 10.25
C ASN A 148 -12.90 -3.10 9.47
N ALA A 149 -12.85 -3.03 8.14
CA ALA A 149 -12.11 -4.00 7.34
C ALA A 149 -10.60 -3.80 7.46
N LEU A 150 -9.90 -4.88 7.76
CA LEU A 150 -8.44 -4.94 7.85
C LEU A 150 -7.91 -5.99 6.86
N PRO A 151 -6.71 -5.76 6.34
CA PRO A 151 -5.92 -4.54 6.46
C PRO A 151 -6.61 -3.36 5.75
N LYS A 152 -6.35 -2.15 6.21
CA LYS A 152 -6.88 -0.91 5.59
C LYS A 152 -6.50 -0.79 4.11
N TRP A 153 -5.30 -1.23 3.75
CA TRP A 153 -4.78 -1.32 2.40
C TRP A 153 -4.38 -2.76 2.06
N TYR A 154 -4.71 -3.23 0.87
CA TYR A 154 -4.41 -4.56 0.37
C TYR A 154 -3.71 -4.47 -0.99
N VAL A 155 -2.65 -5.24 -1.19
CA VAL A 155 -1.86 -5.25 -2.44
C VAL A 155 -2.29 -6.41 -3.31
N TYR A 156 -2.60 -6.14 -4.57
CA TYR A 156 -2.87 -7.11 -5.62
C TYR A 156 -1.69 -7.13 -6.59
N GLY A 157 -1.12 -8.27 -6.88
CA GLY A 157 0.03 -8.40 -7.77
C GLY A 157 1.28 -7.69 -7.24
N SER A 158 2.00 -7.00 -8.12
CA SER A 158 3.26 -6.33 -7.82
C SER A 158 3.06 -4.85 -7.48
N LYS A 159 3.92 -4.33 -6.62
CA LYS A 159 4.16 -2.90 -6.43
C LYS A 159 5.63 -2.54 -6.64
N SER A 160 6.28 -3.19 -7.59
CA SER A 160 7.66 -2.87 -8.01
C SER A 160 7.77 -1.53 -8.74
N TYR A 161 6.64 -0.96 -9.16
CA TYR A 161 6.53 0.37 -9.74
C TYR A 161 5.63 1.26 -8.86
N PRO A 162 5.94 2.57 -8.69
CA PRO A 162 5.08 3.46 -7.92
C PRO A 162 3.74 3.67 -8.63
N PHE A 163 2.67 3.88 -7.85
CA PHE A 163 1.45 4.40 -8.43
C PHE A 163 1.68 5.86 -8.83
N ILE A 164 1.53 6.15 -10.12
CA ILE A 164 1.70 7.49 -10.67
C ILE A 164 0.36 7.95 -11.24
N CYS A 165 -0.08 9.14 -10.86
CA CYS A 165 -1.32 9.75 -11.34
C CYS A 165 -1.04 11.15 -11.88
N GLY A 166 -1.41 11.39 -13.12
CA GLY A 166 -1.12 12.65 -13.81
C GLY A 166 0.25 12.65 -14.49
N ASP A 167 0.59 13.79 -15.06
CA ASP A 167 1.75 14.01 -15.92
C ASP A 167 2.46 15.34 -15.56
N GLY A 168 3.57 15.61 -16.20
CA GLY A 168 4.37 16.82 -15.99
C GLY A 168 5.76 16.54 -15.41
N ASP A 169 6.59 17.59 -15.34
CA ASP A 169 8.00 17.51 -14.96
C ASP A 169 8.23 17.51 -13.44
N THR A 170 7.19 17.78 -12.68
CA THR A 170 7.24 17.87 -11.21
C THR A 170 6.39 16.76 -10.59
N ALA A 171 7.03 15.88 -9.83
CA ALA A 171 6.36 14.86 -9.02
C ALA A 171 6.07 15.37 -7.62
N VAL A 172 4.90 15.01 -7.08
CA VAL A 172 4.57 15.14 -5.65
C VAL A 172 4.46 13.76 -5.04
N VAL A 173 5.44 13.39 -4.22
CA VAL A 173 5.52 12.11 -3.54
C VAL A 173 4.69 12.14 -2.27
N VAL A 174 3.73 11.24 -2.15
CA VAL A 174 2.76 11.14 -1.07
C VAL A 174 2.67 9.70 -0.55
N GLU A 175 1.95 9.47 0.55
CA GLU A 175 1.88 8.14 1.15
C GLU A 175 0.99 7.16 0.39
N ASP A 176 -0.18 7.61 -0.08
CA ASP A 176 -1.20 6.74 -0.65
C ASP A 176 -1.73 7.20 -2.02
N CYS A 177 -2.41 6.27 -2.72
CA CYS A 177 -2.91 6.49 -4.07
C CYS A 177 -3.99 7.59 -4.14
N ALA A 178 -4.80 7.76 -3.10
CA ALA A 178 -5.83 8.79 -3.08
C ALA A 178 -5.20 10.18 -3.01
N SER A 179 -4.18 10.36 -2.18
CA SER A 179 -3.40 11.59 -2.09
C SER A 179 -2.69 11.91 -3.41
N ALA A 180 -2.15 10.88 -4.10
CA ALA A 180 -1.55 11.05 -5.42
C ALA A 180 -2.59 11.53 -6.48
N CYS A 181 -3.79 10.97 -6.47
CA CYS A 181 -4.87 11.44 -7.32
C CYS A 181 -5.28 12.89 -7.02
N ALA A 182 -5.31 13.27 -5.75
CA ALA A 182 -5.75 14.61 -5.35
C ALA A 182 -4.82 15.72 -5.89
N VAL A 183 -3.51 15.47 -5.99
CA VAL A 183 -2.54 16.44 -6.51
C VAL A 183 -2.38 16.40 -8.02
N SER A 184 -2.99 15.44 -8.71
CA SER A 184 -2.76 15.15 -10.12
C SER A 184 -3.33 16.19 -11.10
N ASN A 185 -4.05 17.21 -10.62
CA ASN A 185 -4.53 18.28 -11.49
C ASN A 185 -3.37 19.20 -11.93
N ASP A 186 -2.41 19.45 -11.03
CA ASP A 186 -1.34 20.42 -11.21
C ASP A 186 0.04 19.78 -11.32
N PHE A 187 0.21 18.56 -10.81
CA PHE A 187 1.48 17.83 -10.71
C PHE A 187 1.29 16.35 -11.06
N ALA A 188 2.38 15.62 -11.21
CA ALA A 188 2.34 14.16 -11.17
C ALA A 188 2.31 13.68 -9.71
N GLY A 189 1.18 13.13 -9.26
CA GLY A 189 1.08 12.51 -7.93
C GLY A 189 1.74 11.15 -7.93
N VAL A 190 2.60 10.86 -6.96
CA VAL A 190 3.33 9.59 -6.82
C VAL A 190 3.10 9.02 -5.45
N ALA A 191 2.49 7.84 -5.36
CA ALA A 191 2.25 7.18 -4.08
C ALA A 191 3.35 6.18 -3.74
N LEU A 192 3.89 6.27 -2.52
CA LEU A 192 4.84 5.29 -1.98
C LEU A 192 4.18 3.95 -1.64
N MET A 193 2.87 3.97 -1.40
CA MET A 193 2.08 2.79 -0.98
C MET A 193 2.68 2.09 0.24
N GLY A 194 3.25 2.88 1.15
CA GLY A 194 3.92 2.46 2.36
C GLY A 194 4.65 3.61 3.03
N THR A 195 5.49 3.29 4.03
CA THR A 195 6.20 4.28 4.84
C THR A 195 7.69 4.42 4.51
N SER A 196 8.16 3.76 3.45
CA SER A 196 9.56 3.79 2.99
C SER A 196 9.59 3.97 1.49
N LEU A 197 10.68 4.55 0.99
CA LEU A 197 10.96 4.67 -0.44
C LEU A 197 11.71 3.41 -0.89
N PRO A 198 11.13 2.55 -1.76
CA PRO A 198 11.87 1.44 -2.36
C PRO A 198 12.99 1.95 -3.27
N THR A 199 14.12 1.24 -3.29
CA THR A 199 15.28 1.63 -4.12
C THR A 199 14.91 1.73 -5.60
N GLU A 200 14.06 0.83 -6.08
CA GLU A 200 13.57 0.79 -7.45
C GLU A 200 12.80 2.08 -7.83
N TYR A 201 12.10 2.68 -6.85
CA TYR A 201 11.36 3.93 -7.09
C TYR A 201 12.29 5.12 -7.28
N ILE A 202 13.46 5.14 -6.63
CA ILE A 202 14.44 6.21 -6.76
C ILE A 202 14.85 6.37 -8.23
N ASP A 203 15.25 5.28 -8.87
CA ASP A 203 15.67 5.28 -10.28
C ASP A 203 14.54 5.73 -11.21
N ILE A 204 13.32 5.25 -10.97
CA ILE A 204 12.14 5.61 -11.76
C ILE A 204 11.86 7.11 -11.64
N LEU A 205 11.81 7.63 -10.41
CA LEU A 205 11.47 9.02 -10.15
C LEU A 205 12.51 9.98 -10.69
N GLN A 206 13.80 9.65 -10.52
CA GLN A 206 14.90 10.48 -11.00
C GLN A 206 14.99 10.53 -12.54
N LYS A 207 14.62 9.43 -13.22
CA LYS A 207 14.57 9.39 -14.69
C LYS A 207 13.36 10.13 -15.25
N LYS A 208 12.23 10.08 -14.54
CA LYS A 208 10.94 10.56 -15.07
C LYS A 208 10.68 12.04 -14.75
N PHE A 209 11.20 12.57 -13.64
CA PHE A 209 10.86 13.90 -13.13
C PHE A 209 12.09 14.77 -12.90
N SER A 210 12.02 16.03 -13.37
CA SER A 210 13.05 17.04 -13.14
C SER A 210 13.01 17.64 -11.74
N ASN A 211 11.83 17.68 -11.13
CA ASN A 211 11.61 18.18 -9.77
C ASN A 211 10.78 17.19 -8.98
N ILE A 212 11.14 17.02 -7.72
CA ILE A 212 10.42 16.13 -6.80
C ILE A 212 10.09 16.87 -5.52
N ILE A 213 8.82 16.89 -5.17
CA ILE A 213 8.29 17.46 -3.91
C ILE A 213 7.88 16.28 -3.04
N VAL A 214 8.39 16.20 -1.80
CA VAL A 214 7.98 15.18 -0.83
C VAL A 214 6.96 15.81 0.11
N ALA A 215 5.73 15.28 0.08
CA ALA A 215 4.59 15.81 0.83
C ALA A 215 3.89 14.65 1.58
N LEU A 216 4.53 14.15 2.63
CA LEU A 216 3.97 13.11 3.49
C LEU A 216 3.11 13.72 4.60
N ASP A 217 2.37 12.87 5.30
CA ASP A 217 1.57 13.27 6.46
C ASP A 217 2.46 13.88 7.57
N ARG A 218 1.89 14.79 8.37
CA ARG A 218 2.65 15.54 9.39
C ARG A 218 3.37 14.67 10.42
N ASP A 219 2.86 13.49 10.72
CA ASP A 219 3.48 12.53 11.63
C ASP A 219 4.67 11.78 11.00
N ALA A 220 4.85 11.87 9.67
CA ALA A 220 5.96 11.29 8.92
C ALA A 220 7.05 12.31 8.52
N THR A 221 7.10 13.48 9.16
CA THR A 221 8.04 14.58 8.81
C THR A 221 9.50 14.13 8.75
N SER A 222 9.99 13.37 9.71
CA SER A 222 11.38 12.85 9.69
C SER A 222 11.66 12.01 8.44
N LYS A 223 10.71 11.13 8.08
CA LYS A 223 10.81 10.29 6.88
C LYS A 223 10.79 11.11 5.59
N ALA A 224 10.00 12.19 5.56
CA ALA A 224 9.96 13.09 4.40
C ALA A 224 11.33 13.70 4.12
N PHE A 225 12.08 14.10 5.16
CA PHE A 225 13.44 14.59 5.00
C PHE A 225 14.42 13.50 4.56
N ASP A 226 14.30 12.28 5.08
CA ASP A 226 15.15 11.16 4.69
C ASP A 226 14.92 10.80 3.21
N ILE A 227 13.66 10.68 2.79
CA ILE A 227 13.28 10.44 1.39
C ILE A 227 13.77 11.58 0.48
N ALA A 228 13.59 12.84 0.88
CA ALA A 228 14.08 13.97 0.09
C ALA A 228 15.61 13.96 -0.04
N ARG A 229 16.33 13.50 0.98
CA ARG A 229 17.79 13.34 0.93
C ARG A 229 18.18 12.22 -0.03
N GLU A 230 17.53 11.07 0.03
CA GLU A 230 17.78 9.94 -0.89
C GLU A 230 17.51 10.35 -2.34
N LEU A 231 16.42 11.05 -2.61
CA LEU A 231 16.09 11.56 -3.94
C LEU A 231 16.97 12.74 -4.38
N GLY A 232 17.49 13.52 -3.44
CA GLY A 232 18.21 14.76 -3.69
C GLY A 232 19.63 14.59 -4.23
N TYR A 233 20.19 13.38 -4.24
CA TYR A 233 21.54 13.15 -4.77
C TYR A 233 21.67 13.34 -6.30
N SER A 234 20.57 13.33 -7.03
CA SER A 234 20.55 13.48 -8.48
C SER A 234 19.39 14.34 -9.05
N SER A 235 18.49 14.84 -8.20
CA SER A 235 17.38 15.70 -8.61
C SER A 235 17.14 16.83 -7.61
N LYS A 236 16.43 17.89 -8.03
CA LYS A 236 16.01 18.97 -7.10
C LYS A 236 14.83 18.46 -6.26
N SER A 237 15.08 18.06 -5.02
CA SER A 237 14.02 17.64 -4.10
C SER A 237 13.70 18.74 -3.08
N ARG A 238 12.43 18.85 -2.68
CA ARG A 238 11.92 19.76 -1.65
C ARG A 238 10.94 19.03 -0.76
N VAL A 239 10.89 19.42 0.52
CA VAL A 239 9.88 18.95 1.47
C VAL A 239 8.83 20.03 1.67
N VAL A 240 7.55 19.63 1.60
CA VAL A 240 6.39 20.47 1.93
C VAL A 240 5.65 19.80 3.08
N MET A 241 5.29 20.58 4.10
CA MET A 241 4.59 20.12 5.30
C MET A 241 3.21 20.75 5.40
#